data_789dabd85b67d11af573ab2de163060f
#
_entry.id   789dabd85b67d11af573ab2de163060f
#
_cell.length_a   1.000
_cell.length_b   1.000
_cell.length_c   1.000
_cell.angle_alpha   90.00
_cell.angle_beta   90.00
_cell.angle_gamma   90.00
#
_symmetry.space_group_name_H-M   'P 1'
#
loop_
_entity.id
_entity.type
_entity.pdbx_description
1 polymer ?
#
loop_
_entity_poly.entity_id
_entity_poly.type
_entity_poly.pdbx_seq_one_letter_code
_entity_poly.pdbx_strand_id
1 'polypeptide(L)'
;ALLSGQIDLAVHSMKDVPGETPEGLVFAAILPREDVRDVLVTRGRIKFEYLPKGAKIGTGAQRRGAQLKSFMPDLEIVPLRGNIDTRLKKIETENLTGVVLAAAGVKRLGYGEVVTQFLPTEIMLPAVGQGALGLQVRKSDAELAGLCARLNHAVTEAEVTAERAYLRAL
;
A
#
# COMPACT_ATOMS: atom_id res chain seq x y z
N ALA A 1 -4.95 -17.26 -14.21
CA ALA A 1 -4.11 -16.78 -15.33
C ALA A 1 -2.73 -17.46 -15.31
N LEU A 2 -1.92 -17.36 -14.21
CA LEU A 2 -0.59 -18.01 -14.13
C LEU A 2 -0.68 -19.53 -14.29
N LEU A 3 -1.50 -20.21 -13.47
CA LEU A 3 -1.66 -21.68 -13.52
C LEU A 3 -2.25 -22.18 -14.83
N SER A 4 -3.04 -21.38 -15.52
CA SER A 4 -3.60 -21.71 -16.82
C SER A 4 -2.70 -21.38 -18.02
N GLY A 5 -1.51 -20.81 -17.77
CA GLY A 5 -0.57 -20.42 -18.82
C GLY A 5 -0.99 -19.22 -19.67
N GLN A 6 -2.01 -18.46 -19.25
CA GLN A 6 -2.43 -17.25 -19.96
C GLN A 6 -1.44 -16.09 -19.80
N ILE A 7 -0.72 -16.08 -18.67
CA ILE A 7 0.41 -15.18 -18.39
C ILE A 7 1.54 -16.00 -17.77
N ASP A 8 2.76 -15.52 -17.87
CA ASP A 8 3.93 -16.21 -17.31
C ASP A 8 4.43 -15.56 -16.04
N LEU A 9 4.21 -14.25 -15.89
CA LEU A 9 4.63 -13.43 -14.77
C LEU A 9 3.48 -12.56 -14.30
N ALA A 10 3.30 -12.47 -12.96
CA ALA A 10 2.43 -11.47 -12.34
C ALA A 10 3.24 -10.58 -11.40
N VAL A 11 3.01 -9.27 -11.51
CA VAL A 11 3.60 -8.26 -10.62
C VAL A 11 2.55 -7.84 -9.61
N HIS A 12 2.83 -8.04 -8.33
CA HIS A 12 1.91 -7.73 -7.24
C HIS A 12 2.43 -6.61 -6.34
N SER A 13 1.53 -5.74 -5.90
CA SER A 13 1.77 -5.00 -4.67
C SER A 13 1.60 -5.97 -3.49
N MET A 14 2.66 -6.18 -2.71
CA MET A 14 2.67 -7.23 -1.68
C MET A 14 1.60 -7.04 -0.60
N LYS A 15 1.14 -5.82 -0.37
CA LYS A 15 0.04 -5.51 0.56
C LYS A 15 -1.33 -6.03 0.10
N ASP A 16 -1.48 -6.28 -1.21
CA ASP A 16 -2.75 -6.74 -1.81
C ASP A 16 -2.77 -8.26 -2.02
N VAL A 17 -1.65 -8.93 -1.69
CA VAL A 17 -1.51 -10.39 -1.79
C VAL A 17 -2.07 -11.06 -0.55
N PRO A 18 -2.95 -12.07 -0.69
CA PRO A 18 -3.43 -12.87 0.43
C PRO A 18 -2.29 -13.47 1.26
N GLY A 19 -2.56 -13.79 2.53
CA GLY A 19 -1.57 -14.38 3.45
C GLY A 19 -0.93 -15.67 2.92
N GLU A 20 -1.70 -16.49 2.21
CA GLU A 20 -1.26 -17.74 1.59
C GLU A 20 -0.99 -17.58 0.10
N THR A 21 0.02 -18.29 -0.38
CA THR A 21 0.31 -18.38 -1.82
C THR A 21 -0.31 -19.65 -2.36
N PRO A 22 -1.11 -19.59 -3.46
CA PRO A 22 -1.70 -20.77 -4.06
C PRO A 22 -0.65 -21.82 -4.43
N GLU A 23 -1.00 -23.10 -4.27
CA GLU A 23 -0.16 -24.21 -4.69
C GLU A 23 0.21 -24.09 -6.18
N GLY A 24 1.42 -24.47 -6.52
CA GLY A 24 1.95 -24.32 -7.90
C GLY A 24 2.49 -22.93 -8.28
N LEU A 25 2.35 -21.93 -7.39
CA LEU A 25 2.91 -20.59 -7.59
C LEU A 25 4.01 -20.29 -6.56
N VAL A 26 4.92 -19.40 -6.92
CA VAL A 26 6.00 -18.94 -6.05
C VAL A 26 6.30 -17.47 -6.32
N PHE A 27 6.65 -16.71 -5.28
CA PHE A 27 7.29 -15.42 -5.46
C PHE A 27 8.77 -15.65 -5.76
N ALA A 28 9.18 -15.40 -7.00
CA ALA A 28 10.55 -15.58 -7.46
C ALA A 28 11.45 -14.40 -7.08
N ALA A 29 10.88 -13.24 -6.83
CA ALA A 29 11.61 -12.07 -6.34
C ALA A 29 10.67 -11.11 -5.59
N ILE A 30 11.25 -10.44 -4.59
CA ILE A 30 10.70 -9.24 -3.97
C ILE A 30 11.65 -8.08 -4.31
N LEU A 31 11.13 -7.05 -4.96
CA LEU A 31 11.94 -5.92 -5.42
C LEU A 31 12.30 -4.97 -4.26
N PRO A 32 13.32 -4.09 -4.45
CA PRO A 32 13.63 -3.05 -3.46
C PRO A 32 12.40 -2.30 -3.01
N ARG A 33 12.28 -2.10 -1.69
CA ARG A 33 11.11 -1.50 -1.06
C ARG A 33 11.09 0.00 -1.23
N GLU A 34 9.97 0.55 -1.67
CA GLU A 34 9.70 1.97 -1.64
C GLU A 34 9.20 2.37 -0.23
N ASP A 35 9.09 3.66 0.04
CA ASP A 35 8.64 4.24 1.30
C ASP A 35 7.36 3.56 1.81
N VAL A 36 7.45 2.95 2.98
CA VAL A 36 6.37 2.17 3.59
C VAL A 36 5.26 3.03 4.16
N ARG A 37 5.52 4.32 4.39
CA ARG A 37 4.61 5.23 5.07
C ARG A 37 3.33 5.47 4.27
N ASP A 38 2.33 5.92 5.00
CA ASP A 38 1.16 6.56 4.40
C ASP A 38 1.39 8.07 4.32
N VAL A 39 0.72 8.72 3.40
CA VAL A 39 0.75 10.17 3.21
C VAL A 39 -0.64 10.76 3.37
N LEU A 40 -0.70 11.92 3.97
CA LEU A 40 -1.88 12.77 4.02
C LEU A 40 -1.80 13.79 2.88
N VAL A 41 -2.88 13.90 2.12
CA VAL A 41 -3.09 14.95 1.12
C VAL A 41 -4.32 15.72 1.53
N THR A 42 -4.20 17.02 1.80
CA THR A 42 -5.31 17.85 2.26
C THR A 42 -5.51 19.07 1.36
N ARG A 43 -6.75 19.53 1.28
CA ARG A 43 -7.04 20.85 0.76
C ARG A 43 -6.39 21.90 1.65
N GLY A 44 -5.72 22.87 1.05
CA GLY A 44 -5.04 23.94 1.80
C GLY A 44 -3.77 23.48 2.54
N ARG A 45 -3.25 22.26 2.28
CA ARG A 45 -2.01 21.72 2.87
C ARG A 45 -2.01 21.70 4.42
N ILE A 46 -3.17 21.40 5.01
CA ILE A 46 -3.34 21.30 6.47
C ILE A 46 -2.70 19.98 6.95
N LYS A 47 -1.73 20.06 7.84
CA LYS A 47 -1.08 18.89 8.44
C LYS A 47 -2.01 18.18 9.42
N PHE A 48 -1.70 16.93 9.73
CA PHE A 48 -2.53 16.05 10.57
C PHE A 48 -2.90 16.69 11.91
N GLU A 49 -1.94 17.25 12.60
CA GLU A 49 -2.07 17.87 13.93
C GLU A 49 -2.94 19.14 13.94
N TYR A 50 -3.22 19.73 12.77
CA TYR A 50 -4.03 20.94 12.60
C TYR A 50 -5.38 20.67 11.91
N LEU A 51 -5.76 19.40 11.74
CA LEU A 51 -7.06 19.08 11.17
C LEU A 51 -8.18 19.59 12.07
N PRO A 52 -9.22 20.26 11.52
CA PRO A 52 -10.34 20.71 12.32
C PRO A 52 -11.18 19.53 12.83
N LYS A 53 -11.90 19.73 13.93
CA LYS A 53 -12.91 18.77 14.41
C LYS A 53 -13.91 18.49 13.31
N GLY A 54 -14.29 17.21 13.16
CA GLY A 54 -15.20 16.79 12.10
C GLY A 54 -14.60 16.80 10.70
N ALA A 55 -13.28 16.93 10.57
CA ALA A 55 -12.61 16.86 9.27
C ALA A 55 -12.91 15.54 8.57
N LYS A 56 -13.32 15.62 7.29
CA LYS A 56 -13.66 14.47 6.45
C LYS A 56 -12.42 13.93 5.78
N ILE A 57 -11.96 12.76 6.21
CA ILE A 57 -10.76 12.10 5.66
C ILE A 57 -11.14 10.85 4.89
N GLY A 58 -10.87 10.88 3.58
CA GLY A 58 -11.14 9.77 2.67
C GLY A 58 -10.09 8.66 2.78
N THR A 59 -10.53 7.43 3.03
CA THR A 59 -9.68 6.23 2.93
C THR A 59 -10.52 4.98 2.68
N GLY A 60 -10.01 4.05 1.87
CA GLY A 60 -10.61 2.72 1.66
C GLY A 60 -10.08 1.66 2.61
N ALA A 61 -9.13 1.98 3.48
CA ALA A 61 -8.49 1.02 4.37
C ALA A 61 -8.99 1.18 5.82
N GLN A 62 -9.62 0.13 6.36
CA GLN A 62 -10.09 0.10 7.75
C GLN A 62 -8.94 0.39 8.73
N ARG A 63 -7.75 -0.20 8.48
CA ARG A 63 -6.53 0.04 9.26
C ARG A 63 -6.25 1.53 9.43
N ARG A 64 -6.32 2.32 8.33
CA ARG A 64 -6.08 3.77 8.37
C ARG A 64 -7.15 4.49 9.16
N GLY A 65 -8.41 4.17 8.90
CA GLY A 65 -9.54 4.78 9.60
C GLY A 65 -9.47 4.58 11.11
N ALA A 66 -9.17 3.35 11.54
CA ALA A 66 -9.05 3.01 12.96
C ALA A 66 -7.91 3.80 13.63
N GLN A 67 -6.72 3.84 13.01
CA GLN A 67 -5.57 4.55 13.56
C GLN A 67 -5.77 6.07 13.59
N LEU A 68 -6.34 6.66 12.54
CA LEU A 68 -6.67 8.10 12.55
C LEU A 68 -7.63 8.44 13.69
N LYS A 69 -8.67 7.63 13.89
CA LYS A 69 -9.65 7.85 14.97
C LYS A 69 -9.08 7.63 16.36
N SER A 70 -8.06 6.81 16.53
CA SER A 70 -7.42 6.65 17.85
C SER A 70 -6.69 7.92 18.30
N PHE A 71 -6.15 8.70 17.36
CA PHE A 71 -5.51 9.99 17.66
C PHE A 71 -6.48 11.16 17.66
N MET A 72 -7.46 11.12 16.74
CA MET A 72 -8.47 12.19 16.55
C MET A 72 -9.86 11.59 16.42
N PRO A 73 -10.55 11.28 17.54
CA PRO A 73 -11.86 10.62 17.56
C PRO A 73 -12.95 11.38 16.79
N ASP A 74 -12.82 12.70 16.71
CA ASP A 74 -13.80 13.58 16.03
C ASP A 74 -13.70 13.55 14.49
N LEU A 75 -12.70 12.86 13.90
CA LEU A 75 -12.60 12.76 12.44
C LEU A 75 -13.78 11.97 11.85
N GLU A 76 -14.28 12.43 10.73
CA GLU A 76 -15.20 11.67 9.89
C GLU A 76 -14.42 10.87 8.84
N ILE A 77 -14.45 9.54 8.95
CA ILE A 77 -13.79 8.67 7.97
C ILE A 77 -14.77 8.34 6.85
N VAL A 78 -14.43 8.79 5.64
CA VAL A 78 -15.24 8.57 4.44
C VAL A 78 -14.66 7.42 3.62
N PRO A 79 -15.45 6.36 3.34
CA PRO A 79 -15.00 5.25 2.50
C PRO A 79 -14.64 5.72 1.09
N LEU A 80 -13.43 5.40 0.62
CA LEU A 80 -12.91 5.88 -0.65
C LEU A 80 -12.45 4.72 -1.53
N ARG A 81 -12.98 4.66 -2.77
CA ARG A 81 -12.59 3.67 -3.80
C ARG A 81 -12.06 4.37 -5.04
N GLY A 82 -11.33 3.62 -5.85
CA GLY A 82 -10.74 4.07 -7.09
C GLY A 82 -9.21 4.07 -7.05
N ASN A 83 -8.58 4.42 -8.16
CA ASN A 83 -7.13 4.64 -8.25
C ASN A 83 -6.73 5.97 -7.58
N ILE A 84 -5.44 6.27 -7.56
CA ILE A 84 -4.91 7.48 -6.89
C ILE A 84 -5.51 8.75 -7.49
N ASP A 85 -5.57 8.86 -8.84
CA ASP A 85 -6.13 10.03 -9.51
C ASP A 85 -7.58 10.28 -9.10
N THR A 86 -8.38 9.20 -9.12
CA THR A 86 -9.79 9.27 -8.71
C THR A 86 -9.92 9.73 -7.26
N ARG A 87 -9.07 9.21 -6.36
CA ARG A 87 -9.11 9.57 -4.94
C ARG A 87 -8.69 11.02 -4.69
N LEU A 88 -7.70 11.51 -5.43
CA LEU A 88 -7.28 12.92 -5.36
C LEU A 88 -8.39 13.85 -5.83
N LYS A 89 -9.04 13.54 -6.96
CA LYS A 89 -10.18 14.32 -7.47
C LYS A 89 -11.35 14.38 -6.47
N LYS A 90 -11.56 13.32 -5.70
CA LYS A 90 -12.63 13.24 -4.70
C LYS A 90 -12.43 14.20 -3.52
N ILE A 91 -11.24 14.71 -3.28
CA ILE A 91 -11.03 15.78 -2.30
C ILE A 91 -11.96 16.96 -2.62
N GLU A 92 -12.06 17.32 -3.90
CA GLU A 92 -12.90 18.43 -4.34
C GLU A 92 -14.35 17.99 -4.57
N THR A 93 -14.57 16.89 -5.32
CA THR A 93 -15.91 16.49 -5.75
C THR A 93 -16.80 15.97 -4.63
N GLU A 94 -16.23 15.40 -3.57
CA GLU A 94 -16.95 14.90 -2.39
C GLU A 94 -16.75 15.81 -1.16
N ASN A 95 -16.18 17.00 -1.36
CA ASN A 95 -15.93 17.99 -0.31
C ASN A 95 -15.19 17.40 0.90
N LEU A 96 -14.13 16.60 0.64
CA LEU A 96 -13.30 16.05 1.69
C LEU A 96 -12.27 17.08 2.17
N THR A 97 -11.90 17.04 3.45
CA THR A 97 -10.77 17.80 3.99
C THR A 97 -9.46 17.25 3.42
N GLY A 98 -9.39 15.93 3.22
CA GLY A 98 -8.23 15.28 2.63
C GLY A 98 -8.42 13.78 2.47
N VAL A 99 -7.35 13.12 2.00
CA VAL A 99 -7.28 11.66 1.79
C VAL A 99 -5.97 11.09 2.32
N VAL A 100 -5.99 9.82 2.73
CA VAL A 100 -4.77 9.09 3.10
C VAL A 100 -4.45 8.03 2.06
N LEU A 101 -3.25 8.10 1.51
CA LEU A 101 -2.74 7.25 0.44
C LEU A 101 -1.41 6.59 0.86
N ALA A 102 -0.98 5.53 0.16
CA ALA A 102 0.35 4.98 0.34
C ALA A 102 1.40 5.82 -0.39
N ALA A 103 2.47 6.20 0.29
CA ALA A 103 3.58 6.99 -0.27
C ALA A 103 4.14 6.37 -1.56
N ALA A 104 4.37 5.06 -1.56
CA ALA A 104 4.89 4.33 -2.72
C ALA A 104 4.05 4.53 -3.99
N GLY A 105 2.72 4.52 -3.87
CA GLY A 105 1.83 4.73 -5.01
C GLY A 105 1.87 6.17 -5.52
N VAL A 106 1.85 7.14 -4.60
CA VAL A 106 1.92 8.58 -4.92
C VAL A 106 3.24 8.91 -5.63
N LYS A 107 4.37 8.41 -5.12
CA LYS A 107 5.69 8.61 -5.72
C LYS A 107 5.80 7.98 -7.11
N ARG A 108 5.36 6.71 -7.28
CA ARG A 108 5.41 6.00 -8.58
C ARG A 108 4.64 6.71 -9.69
N LEU A 109 3.57 7.39 -9.35
CA LEU A 109 2.75 8.15 -10.31
C LEU A 109 3.20 9.62 -10.47
N GLY A 110 4.28 10.03 -9.80
CA GLY A 110 4.79 11.38 -9.91
C GLY A 110 3.98 12.45 -9.14
N TYR A 111 3.12 12.03 -8.22
CA TYR A 111 2.27 12.95 -7.44
C TYR A 111 2.92 13.44 -6.14
N GLY A 112 4.25 13.46 -6.05
CA GLY A 112 4.97 13.93 -4.85
C GLY A 112 4.56 15.32 -4.37
N GLU A 113 4.28 16.23 -5.31
CA GLU A 113 3.93 17.63 -5.05
C GLU A 113 2.60 17.81 -4.30
N VAL A 114 1.65 16.87 -4.42
CA VAL A 114 0.37 16.98 -3.73
C VAL A 114 0.45 16.55 -2.27
N VAL A 115 1.53 15.88 -1.85
CA VAL A 115 1.69 15.38 -0.49
C VAL A 115 1.76 16.55 0.49
N THR A 116 0.84 16.55 1.45
CA THR A 116 0.86 17.52 2.55
C THR A 116 1.81 17.07 3.65
N GLN A 117 1.76 15.78 4.00
CA GLN A 117 2.55 15.22 5.08
C GLN A 117 2.77 13.73 4.90
N PHE A 118 4.00 13.27 5.14
CA PHE A 118 4.28 11.86 5.37
C PHE A 118 3.93 11.54 6.82
N LEU A 119 3.01 10.61 7.02
CA LEU A 119 2.61 10.22 8.37
C LEU A 119 3.69 9.30 8.97
N PRO A 120 4.26 9.66 10.13
CA PRO A 120 5.23 8.79 10.79
C PRO A 120 4.57 7.47 11.22
N THR A 121 5.38 6.42 11.35
CA THR A 121 4.88 5.06 11.67
C THR A 121 4.23 4.97 13.05
N GLU A 122 4.58 5.87 13.97
CA GLU A 122 3.99 6.01 15.29
C GLU A 122 2.52 6.48 15.24
N ILE A 123 2.15 7.22 14.18
CA ILE A 123 0.77 7.67 13.93
C ILE A 123 0.05 6.68 13.03
N MET A 124 0.75 6.14 12.02
CA MET A 124 0.13 5.32 10.99
C MET A 124 1.02 4.13 10.66
N LEU A 125 0.79 3.01 11.35
CA LEU A 125 1.44 1.74 11.02
C LEU A 125 1.05 1.33 9.59
N PRO A 126 2.04 1.05 8.71
CA PRO A 126 1.76 0.65 7.33
C PRO A 126 1.06 -0.70 7.24
N ALA A 127 0.50 -1.01 6.08
CA ALA A 127 0.02 -2.36 5.79
C ALA A 127 1.22 -3.31 5.61
N VAL A 128 1.03 -4.58 5.94
CA VAL A 128 1.99 -5.66 5.66
C VAL A 128 2.36 -5.63 4.17
N GLY A 129 3.65 -5.62 3.86
CA GLY A 129 4.16 -5.58 2.49
C GLY A 129 3.94 -4.24 1.77
N GLN A 130 3.51 -3.16 2.44
CA GLN A 130 3.36 -1.86 1.80
C GLN A 130 4.70 -1.36 1.28
N GLY A 131 4.71 -0.83 0.06
CA GLY A 131 5.92 -0.35 -0.62
C GLY A 131 6.66 -1.42 -1.43
N ALA A 132 6.45 -2.72 -1.15
CA ALA A 132 7.11 -3.81 -1.85
C ALA A 132 6.30 -4.30 -3.06
N LEU A 133 7.01 -4.66 -4.15
CA LEU A 133 6.47 -5.39 -5.30
C LEU A 133 7.03 -6.82 -5.30
N GLY A 134 6.17 -7.79 -5.58
CA GLY A 134 6.56 -9.19 -5.73
C GLY A 134 6.34 -9.69 -7.15
N LEU A 135 7.29 -10.47 -7.65
CA LEU A 135 7.21 -11.15 -8.94
C LEU A 135 6.79 -12.60 -8.71
N GLN A 136 5.59 -12.95 -9.15
CA GLN A 136 5.03 -14.29 -8.98
C GLN A 136 5.03 -15.05 -10.30
N VAL A 137 5.49 -16.28 -10.28
CA VAL A 137 5.59 -17.19 -11.44
C VAL A 137 5.08 -18.58 -11.06
N ARG A 138 4.91 -19.46 -12.05
CA ARG A 138 4.68 -20.89 -11.82
C ARG A 138 5.92 -21.53 -11.17
N LYS A 139 5.72 -22.36 -10.18
CA LYS A 139 6.80 -23.13 -9.53
C LYS A 139 7.51 -24.08 -10.50
N SER A 140 6.78 -24.56 -11.53
CA SER A 140 7.32 -25.43 -12.57
C SER A 140 8.19 -24.71 -13.61
N ASP A 141 8.15 -23.38 -13.66
CA ASP A 141 8.92 -22.57 -14.61
C ASP A 141 10.24 -22.12 -13.99
N ALA A 142 11.19 -23.07 -13.89
CA ALA A 142 12.48 -22.83 -13.22
C ALA A 142 13.34 -21.80 -13.94
N GLU A 143 13.23 -21.69 -15.27
CA GLU A 143 13.98 -20.72 -16.07
C GLU A 143 13.55 -19.31 -15.75
N LEU A 144 12.24 -19.02 -15.84
CA LEU A 144 11.70 -17.70 -15.52
C LEU A 144 11.89 -17.35 -14.05
N ALA A 145 11.71 -18.30 -13.15
CA ALA A 145 12.00 -18.10 -11.73
C ALA A 145 13.45 -17.68 -11.50
N GLY A 146 14.41 -18.34 -12.16
CA GLY A 146 15.84 -18.01 -12.09
C GLY A 146 16.15 -16.61 -12.66
N LEU A 147 15.49 -16.21 -13.74
CA LEU A 147 15.62 -14.85 -14.29
C LEU A 147 15.09 -13.80 -13.32
N CYS A 148 13.90 -14.02 -12.77
CA CYS A 148 13.29 -13.10 -11.79
C CYS A 148 14.12 -13.00 -10.50
N ALA A 149 14.69 -14.10 -10.02
CA ALA A 149 15.51 -14.14 -8.80
C ALA A 149 16.70 -13.17 -8.84
N ARG A 150 17.19 -12.82 -10.02
CA ARG A 150 18.27 -11.81 -10.19
C ARG A 150 17.83 -10.40 -9.79
N LEU A 151 16.53 -10.15 -9.70
CA LEU A 151 15.94 -8.87 -9.29
C LEU A 151 15.60 -8.86 -7.79
N ASN A 152 15.83 -9.97 -7.08
CA ASN A 152 15.43 -10.10 -5.70
C ASN A 152 16.29 -9.21 -4.78
N HIS A 153 15.62 -8.53 -3.84
CA HIS A 153 16.25 -7.73 -2.80
C HIS A 153 16.11 -8.44 -1.46
N ALA A 154 17.15 -9.12 -1.03
CA ALA A 154 17.14 -10.01 0.14
C ALA A 154 16.63 -9.34 1.44
N VAL A 155 16.97 -8.07 1.67
CA VAL A 155 16.52 -7.34 2.86
C VAL A 155 15.00 -7.16 2.81
N THR A 156 14.44 -6.67 1.69
CA THR A 156 13.00 -6.50 1.53
C THR A 156 12.26 -7.84 1.60
N GLU A 157 12.83 -8.90 1.03
CA GLU A 157 12.25 -10.24 1.11
C GLU A 157 12.15 -10.71 2.56
N ALA A 158 13.22 -10.56 3.35
CA ALA A 158 13.21 -10.92 4.77
C ALA A 158 12.16 -10.12 5.56
N GLU A 159 12.09 -8.80 5.36
CA GLU A 159 11.10 -7.93 6.00
C GLU A 159 9.66 -8.35 5.66
N VAL A 160 9.36 -8.49 4.37
CA VAL A 160 8.02 -8.86 3.90
C VAL A 160 7.64 -10.26 4.36
N THR A 161 8.61 -11.19 4.40
CA THR A 161 8.39 -12.55 4.91
C THR A 161 8.01 -12.53 6.39
N ALA A 162 8.73 -11.77 7.20
CA ALA A 162 8.44 -11.60 8.62
C ALA A 162 7.07 -10.96 8.86
N GLU A 163 6.76 -9.86 8.15
CA GLU A 163 5.47 -9.19 8.22
C GLU A 163 4.31 -10.13 7.84
N ARG A 164 4.47 -10.91 6.77
CA ARG A 164 3.46 -11.87 6.32
C ARG A 164 3.31 -13.06 7.28
N ALA A 165 4.40 -13.52 7.90
CA ALA A 165 4.34 -14.56 8.92
C ALA A 165 3.54 -14.09 10.14
N TYR A 166 3.77 -12.85 10.59
CA TYR A 166 3.00 -12.24 11.67
C TYR A 166 1.50 -12.14 11.31
N LEU A 167 1.17 -11.66 10.10
CA LEU A 167 -0.23 -11.56 9.66
C LEU A 167 -0.94 -12.92 9.63
N ARG A 168 -0.23 -14.02 9.32
CA ARG A 168 -0.82 -15.38 9.33
C ARG A 168 -1.04 -15.93 10.74
N ALA A 169 -0.36 -15.39 11.73
CA ALA A 169 -0.48 -15.83 13.13
C ALA A 169 -1.58 -15.08 13.89
N LEU A 170 -2.16 -14.01 13.31
CA LEU A 170 -3.31 -13.26 13.85
C LEU A 170 -4.63 -13.88 13.40
#